data_4c1178753ae131f6a4edaf761d6e53da
#
_entry.id   4c1178753ae131f6a4edaf761d6e53da
#
_cell.length_a   1.000
_cell.length_b   1.000
_cell.length_c   1.000
_cell.angle_alpha   90.00
_cell.angle_beta   90.00
_cell.angle_gamma   90.00
#
_symmetry.space_group_name_H-M   'P 1'
#
loop_
_entity.id
_entity.type
_entity.pdbx_description
1 polymer ?
#
loop_
_entity_poly.entity_id
_entity_poly.type
_entity_poly.pdbx_seq_one_letter_code
_entity_poly.pdbx_strand_id
1 'polypeptide(L)'
;MRFALLLLLALPLAGQESAEIDNVWVKVQRVKLAPHSKLPVETHPPSVTVFLTDAGRQKAGDVSYSDGARSAEENASDRPLEKIVVELKANAPKSPPLSLDPVKLDAEHHLVPLENSRVRVLRTILEPHLKSPMHEHPHYVVVYLTELHTTMALADGKLVDNVRHPGEVAWRDYMKHQTENIGEKQAMEIQIELK
;
A
#
# COMPACT_ATOMS: atom_id res chain seq x y z
N MET A 1 -10.89 40.97 40.65
CA MET A 1 -10.55 40.50 39.27
C MET A 1 -10.72 38.99 39.23
N ARG A 2 -11.76 38.50 38.54
CA ARG A 2 -11.97 37.04 38.34
C ARG A 2 -11.39 36.67 37.00
N PHE A 3 -10.31 35.90 36.96
CA PHE A 3 -9.76 35.30 35.73
C PHE A 3 -10.62 34.11 35.34
N ALA A 4 -11.34 34.23 34.23
CA ALA A 4 -12.00 33.10 33.59
C ALA A 4 -10.95 32.28 32.85
N LEU A 5 -10.69 31.05 33.29
CA LEU A 5 -9.86 30.09 32.62
C LEU A 5 -10.68 29.55 31.45
N LEU A 6 -10.37 29.97 30.22
CA LEU A 6 -10.91 29.36 29.00
C LEU A 6 -10.23 27.99 28.80
N LEU A 7 -10.96 26.92 29.12
CA LEU A 7 -10.58 25.56 28.75
C LEU A 7 -10.86 25.42 27.25
N LEU A 8 -9.82 25.50 26.43
CA LEU A 8 -9.89 25.07 25.03
C LEU A 8 -10.04 23.54 25.03
N LEU A 9 -11.25 23.02 24.86
CA LEU A 9 -11.53 21.65 24.53
C LEU A 9 -11.06 21.43 23.08
N ALA A 10 -9.87 20.84 22.91
CA ALA A 10 -9.45 20.28 21.62
C ALA A 10 -10.39 19.10 21.30
N LEU A 11 -11.33 19.30 20.38
CA LEU A 11 -12.14 18.22 19.82
C LEU A 11 -11.19 17.23 19.16
N PRO A 12 -11.28 15.94 19.46
CA PRO A 12 -10.47 14.94 18.75
C PRO A 12 -10.80 15.01 17.25
N LEU A 13 -9.77 15.12 16.43
CA LEU A 13 -9.93 15.05 14.96
C LEU A 13 -10.48 13.66 14.65
N ALA A 14 -11.73 13.56 14.20
CA ALA A 14 -12.44 12.29 14.02
C ALA A 14 -11.75 11.39 12.95
N GLY A 15 -11.10 11.99 11.97
CA GLY A 15 -10.34 11.31 10.93
C GLY A 15 -9.65 12.30 10.00
N GLN A 16 -8.63 11.83 9.30
CA GLN A 16 -7.89 12.61 8.32
C GLN A 16 -7.64 11.75 7.08
N GLU A 17 -7.88 12.34 5.92
CA GLU A 17 -7.48 11.80 4.61
C GLU A 17 -6.44 12.73 3.98
N SER A 18 -5.38 12.15 3.43
CA SER A 18 -4.36 12.88 2.68
C SER A 18 -4.02 12.15 1.40
N ALA A 19 -4.04 12.85 0.27
CA ALA A 19 -3.60 12.29 -1.01
C ALA A 19 -2.08 12.20 -1.04
N GLU A 20 -1.55 11.03 -1.41
CA GLU A 20 -0.11 10.78 -1.53
C GLU A 20 0.32 10.66 -3.01
N ILE A 21 -0.54 10.07 -3.84
CA ILE A 21 -0.31 9.87 -5.27
C ILE A 21 -1.62 10.15 -6.01
N ASP A 22 -1.54 10.89 -7.10
CA ASP A 22 -2.66 11.05 -8.04
C ASP A 22 -2.11 11.12 -9.47
N ASN A 23 -2.39 10.08 -10.26
CA ASN A 23 -1.93 9.96 -11.63
C ASN A 23 -3.06 9.41 -12.54
N VAL A 24 -2.76 9.07 -13.79
CA VAL A 24 -3.77 8.56 -14.73
C VAL A 24 -4.33 7.17 -14.37
N TRP A 25 -3.66 6.44 -13.49
CA TRP A 25 -3.98 5.06 -13.10
C TRP A 25 -4.77 4.98 -11.82
N VAL A 26 -4.28 5.70 -10.80
CA VAL A 26 -4.75 5.59 -9.41
C VAL A 26 -4.79 6.94 -8.73
N LYS A 27 -5.60 6.99 -7.64
CA LYS A 27 -5.45 7.97 -6.58
C LYS A 27 -5.16 7.21 -5.28
N VAL A 28 -4.07 7.51 -4.62
CA VAL A 28 -3.67 6.88 -3.37
C VAL A 28 -3.89 7.84 -2.23
N GLN A 29 -4.61 7.40 -1.21
CA GLN A 29 -4.95 8.19 -0.04
C GLN A 29 -4.53 7.43 1.23
N ARG A 30 -3.98 8.18 2.18
CA ARG A 30 -3.79 7.72 3.55
C ARG A 30 -4.98 8.11 4.39
N VAL A 31 -5.62 7.15 5.03
CA VAL A 31 -6.78 7.34 5.89
C VAL A 31 -6.37 7.02 7.33
N LYS A 32 -6.56 7.98 8.24
CA LYS A 32 -6.32 7.83 9.68
C LYS A 32 -7.61 8.08 10.42
N LEU A 33 -8.04 7.12 11.21
CA LEU A 33 -9.27 7.19 12.02
C LEU A 33 -8.95 6.98 13.49
N ALA A 34 -9.39 7.91 14.32
CA ALA A 34 -9.34 7.74 15.77
C ALA A 34 -10.21 6.54 16.21
N PRO A 35 -10.00 5.98 17.41
CA PRO A 35 -10.91 5.00 17.97
C PRO A 35 -12.36 5.50 17.96
N HIS A 36 -13.30 4.61 17.63
CA HIS A 36 -14.76 4.88 17.62
C HIS A 36 -15.17 6.08 16.76
N SER A 37 -14.39 6.38 15.70
CA SER A 37 -14.69 7.49 14.79
C SER A 37 -15.27 7.01 13.47
N LYS A 38 -15.97 7.92 12.79
CA LYS A 38 -16.60 7.68 11.51
C LYS A 38 -16.53 8.94 10.65
N LEU A 39 -16.13 8.79 9.40
CA LEU A 39 -16.18 9.86 8.40
C LEU A 39 -17.59 9.98 7.78
N PRO A 40 -17.89 11.08 7.09
CA PRO A 40 -19.13 11.22 6.33
C PRO A 40 -19.31 10.08 5.31
N VAL A 41 -20.57 9.82 4.94
CA VAL A 41 -20.89 8.86 3.87
C VAL A 41 -20.56 9.46 2.51
N GLU A 42 -19.64 8.85 1.80
CA GLU A 42 -19.21 9.27 0.47
C GLU A 42 -19.32 8.12 -0.55
N THR A 43 -19.24 8.45 -1.84
CA THR A 43 -19.17 7.45 -2.90
C THR A 43 -17.71 7.19 -3.21
N HIS A 44 -17.28 5.96 -2.99
CA HIS A 44 -15.92 5.52 -3.25
C HIS A 44 -15.86 4.72 -4.56
N PRO A 45 -14.86 4.96 -5.41
CA PRO A 45 -14.63 4.13 -6.60
C PRO A 45 -14.10 2.75 -6.22
N PRO A 46 -13.96 1.82 -7.18
CA PRO A 46 -13.26 0.57 -6.96
C PRO A 46 -11.85 0.80 -6.40
N SER A 47 -11.48 0.07 -5.35
CA SER A 47 -10.25 0.32 -4.62
C SER A 47 -9.66 -0.93 -3.98
N VAL A 48 -8.35 -0.88 -3.74
CA VAL A 48 -7.61 -1.80 -2.86
C VAL A 48 -7.25 -1.05 -1.59
N THR A 49 -7.50 -1.67 -0.44
CA THR A 49 -7.10 -1.14 0.87
C THR A 49 -5.99 -2.02 1.46
N VAL A 50 -4.92 -1.38 1.96
CA VAL A 50 -3.85 -2.00 2.74
C VAL A 50 -3.88 -1.44 4.14
N PHE A 51 -4.05 -2.28 5.16
CA PHE A 51 -4.05 -1.86 6.56
C PHE A 51 -2.63 -1.72 7.09
N LEU A 52 -2.33 -0.60 7.74
CA LEU A 52 -0.99 -0.32 8.31
C LEU A 52 -0.94 -0.56 9.82
N THR A 53 -2.11 -0.61 10.48
CA THR A 53 -2.21 -0.82 11.93
C THR A 53 -3.22 -1.92 12.25
N ASP A 54 -3.01 -2.56 13.41
CA ASP A 54 -3.99 -3.48 13.98
C ASP A 54 -5.17 -2.69 14.58
N ALA A 55 -6.37 -2.90 14.04
CA ALA A 55 -7.58 -2.27 14.56
C ALA A 55 -8.79 -3.22 14.42
N GLY A 56 -9.38 -3.65 15.53
CA GLY A 56 -10.47 -4.62 15.53
C GLY A 56 -10.03 -5.97 14.94
N ARG A 57 -10.66 -6.36 13.82
CA ARG A 57 -10.34 -7.61 13.11
C ARG A 57 -9.21 -7.45 12.11
N GLN A 58 -8.94 -6.24 11.65
CA GLN A 58 -7.89 -5.93 10.68
C GLN A 58 -6.51 -6.04 11.34
N LYS A 59 -5.57 -6.58 10.58
CA LYS A 59 -4.16 -6.65 10.94
C LYS A 59 -3.32 -5.82 10.01
N ALA A 60 -2.20 -5.30 10.52
CA ALA A 60 -1.22 -4.65 9.66
C ALA A 60 -0.78 -5.62 8.54
N GLY A 61 -0.79 -5.15 7.31
CA GLY A 61 -0.53 -5.95 6.12
C GLY A 61 -1.76 -6.66 5.53
N ASP A 62 -2.94 -6.64 6.18
CA ASP A 62 -4.16 -7.15 5.56
C ASP A 62 -4.52 -6.32 4.33
N VAL A 63 -5.09 -7.00 3.33
CA VAL A 63 -5.51 -6.41 2.06
C VAL A 63 -6.98 -6.73 1.81
N SER A 64 -7.73 -5.75 1.31
CA SER A 64 -9.10 -5.95 0.84
C SER A 64 -9.37 -5.21 -0.45
N TYR A 65 -10.38 -5.66 -1.21
CA TYR A 65 -10.84 -5.04 -2.43
C TYR A 65 -12.32 -4.64 -2.30
N SER A 66 -12.67 -3.51 -2.88
CA SER A 66 -14.05 -3.04 -3.04
C SER A 66 -14.31 -2.69 -4.50
N ASP A 67 -15.45 -3.11 -5.05
CA ASP A 67 -15.92 -2.68 -6.39
C ASP A 67 -16.42 -1.23 -6.42
N GLY A 68 -16.31 -0.53 -5.29
CA GLY A 68 -16.86 0.78 -5.06
C GLY A 68 -18.24 0.68 -4.40
N ALA A 69 -18.48 1.60 -3.48
CA ALA A 69 -19.73 1.67 -2.74
C ALA A 69 -19.97 3.07 -2.18
N ARG A 70 -21.22 3.35 -1.81
CA ARG A 70 -21.52 4.50 -0.98
C ARG A 70 -21.48 4.07 0.48
N SER A 71 -20.44 4.44 1.18
CA SER A 71 -20.19 4.05 2.56
C SER A 71 -19.48 5.14 3.35
N ALA A 72 -19.46 4.98 4.67
CA ALA A 72 -18.61 5.77 5.54
C ALA A 72 -17.39 4.95 5.92
N GLU A 73 -16.24 5.59 5.99
CA GLU A 73 -15.07 5.03 6.63
C GLU A 73 -15.28 5.05 8.14
N GLU A 74 -15.12 3.91 8.80
CA GLU A 74 -15.41 3.74 10.21
C GLU A 74 -14.33 2.93 10.93
N ASN A 75 -13.96 3.37 12.11
CA ASN A 75 -13.12 2.63 13.04
C ASN A 75 -13.93 2.35 14.32
N ALA A 76 -14.50 1.16 14.41
CA ALA A 76 -15.28 0.73 15.59
C ALA A 76 -14.39 0.13 16.70
N SER A 77 -13.06 0.13 16.56
CA SER A 77 -12.12 -0.46 17.52
C SER A 77 -11.62 0.57 18.55
N ASP A 78 -11.01 0.06 19.64
CA ASP A 78 -10.37 0.86 20.68
C ASP A 78 -8.96 1.38 20.31
N ARG A 79 -8.48 1.08 19.08
CA ARG A 79 -7.15 1.47 18.59
C ARG A 79 -7.26 2.41 17.41
N PRO A 80 -6.31 3.33 17.20
CA PRO A 80 -6.23 4.10 15.96
C PRO A 80 -6.09 3.18 14.75
N LEU A 81 -6.82 3.47 13.69
CA LEU A 81 -6.73 2.79 12.40
C LEU A 81 -5.99 3.67 11.41
N GLU A 82 -4.96 3.12 10.79
CA GLU A 82 -4.28 3.71 9.64
C GLU A 82 -4.25 2.72 8.48
N LYS A 83 -4.59 3.21 7.29
CA LYS A 83 -4.64 2.39 6.07
C LYS A 83 -4.32 3.22 4.83
N ILE A 84 -3.85 2.56 3.79
CA ILE A 84 -3.70 3.11 2.44
C ILE A 84 -4.87 2.62 1.59
N VAL A 85 -5.53 3.55 0.92
CA VAL A 85 -6.61 3.26 -0.05
C VAL A 85 -6.10 3.62 -1.44
N VAL A 86 -6.06 2.65 -2.33
CA VAL A 86 -5.66 2.81 -3.73
C VAL A 86 -6.91 2.74 -4.60
N GLU A 87 -7.46 3.90 -4.94
CA GLU A 87 -8.60 4.05 -5.83
C GLU A 87 -8.18 3.81 -7.29
N LEU A 88 -8.91 2.95 -7.99
CA LEU A 88 -8.62 2.56 -9.37
C LEU A 88 -9.41 3.45 -10.35
N LYS A 89 -8.72 4.22 -11.16
CA LYS A 89 -9.38 5.10 -12.13
C LYS A 89 -10.05 4.29 -13.26
N ALA A 90 -11.26 4.70 -13.64
CA ALA A 90 -12.07 3.97 -14.62
C ALA A 90 -11.42 3.88 -16.01
N ASN A 91 -10.71 4.94 -16.40
CA ASN A 91 -10.08 5.07 -17.72
C ASN A 91 -8.57 4.80 -17.69
N ALA A 92 -8.07 4.08 -16.67
CA ALA A 92 -6.67 3.70 -16.60
C ALA A 92 -6.29 2.87 -17.84
N PRO A 93 -5.10 3.10 -18.43
CA PRO A 93 -4.60 2.25 -19.51
C PRO A 93 -4.45 0.80 -19.04
N LYS A 94 -4.44 -0.15 -19.98
CA LYS A 94 -4.14 -1.54 -19.64
C LYS A 94 -2.64 -1.76 -19.57
N SER A 95 -2.22 -2.57 -18.62
CA SER A 95 -0.83 -2.98 -18.51
C SER A 95 -0.47 -4.03 -19.57
N PRO A 96 0.78 -4.05 -20.06
CA PRO A 96 1.25 -5.10 -20.97
C PRO A 96 1.35 -6.43 -20.22
N PRO A 97 1.27 -7.57 -20.93
CA PRO A 97 1.53 -8.89 -20.36
C PRO A 97 3.00 -9.02 -19.93
N LEU A 98 3.25 -9.77 -18.86
CA LEU A 98 4.59 -10.00 -18.35
C LEU A 98 5.20 -11.26 -18.98
N SER A 99 6.45 -11.17 -19.40
CA SER A 99 7.25 -12.30 -19.87
C SER A 99 7.94 -13.03 -18.72
N LEU A 100 8.31 -12.29 -17.68
CA LEU A 100 9.01 -12.79 -16.49
C LEU A 100 8.17 -12.52 -15.26
N ASP A 101 7.09 -13.27 -15.12
CA ASP A 101 6.14 -13.13 -14.01
C ASP A 101 6.79 -13.54 -12.68
N PRO A 102 6.87 -12.65 -11.66
CA PRO A 102 7.50 -12.93 -10.38
C PRO A 102 6.89 -14.13 -9.66
N VAL A 103 5.57 -14.29 -9.72
CA VAL A 103 4.86 -15.42 -9.07
C VAL A 103 5.24 -16.76 -9.69
N LYS A 104 5.53 -16.81 -11.01
CA LYS A 104 5.99 -18.03 -11.67
C LYS A 104 7.45 -18.34 -11.41
N LEU A 105 8.26 -17.30 -11.22
CA LEU A 105 9.71 -17.43 -11.06
C LEU A 105 10.11 -17.65 -9.60
N ASP A 106 9.33 -17.10 -8.65
CA ASP A 106 9.66 -17.06 -7.24
C ASP A 106 8.37 -16.97 -6.38
N ALA A 107 7.53 -18.02 -6.46
CA ALA A 107 6.25 -18.09 -5.77
C ALA A 107 6.37 -18.11 -4.24
N GLU A 108 7.52 -18.52 -3.72
CA GLU A 108 7.78 -18.56 -2.28
C GLU A 108 7.83 -17.15 -1.67
N HIS A 109 8.39 -16.19 -2.41
CA HIS A 109 8.57 -14.82 -1.96
C HIS A 109 7.54 -13.83 -2.53
N HIS A 110 6.69 -14.27 -3.48
CA HIS A 110 5.63 -13.46 -4.11
C HIS A 110 4.26 -14.11 -3.92
N LEU A 111 3.71 -13.98 -2.72
CA LEU A 111 2.38 -14.51 -2.38
C LEU A 111 1.28 -13.65 -3.00
N VAL A 112 0.18 -14.26 -3.45
CA VAL A 112 -0.96 -13.56 -4.07
C VAL A 112 -2.17 -13.58 -3.14
N PRO A 113 -2.30 -12.64 -2.18
CA PRO A 113 -3.43 -12.58 -1.28
C PRO A 113 -4.75 -12.18 -1.97
N LEU A 114 -4.67 -11.48 -3.12
CA LEU A 114 -5.84 -11.00 -3.83
C LEU A 114 -5.55 -10.87 -5.33
N GLU A 115 -6.49 -11.34 -6.15
CA GLU A 115 -6.44 -11.16 -7.59
C GLU A 115 -7.85 -11.08 -8.20
N ASN A 116 -8.06 -10.16 -9.14
CA ASN A 116 -9.29 -10.04 -9.93
C ASN A 116 -8.99 -9.53 -11.35
N SER A 117 -10.00 -9.08 -12.09
CA SER A 117 -9.84 -8.59 -13.46
C SER A 117 -9.12 -7.23 -13.57
N ARG A 118 -8.96 -6.48 -12.48
CA ARG A 118 -8.38 -5.14 -12.45
C ARG A 118 -7.01 -5.07 -11.82
N VAL A 119 -6.77 -5.92 -10.81
CA VAL A 119 -5.54 -5.90 -10.01
C VAL A 119 -5.07 -7.31 -9.68
N ARG A 120 -3.77 -7.45 -9.48
CA ARG A 120 -3.16 -8.53 -8.73
C ARG A 120 -2.37 -7.91 -7.58
N VAL A 121 -2.60 -8.36 -6.37
CA VAL A 121 -1.87 -7.91 -5.19
C VAL A 121 -0.86 -8.97 -4.82
N LEU A 122 0.40 -8.56 -4.70
CA LEU A 122 1.48 -9.41 -4.21
C LEU A 122 1.84 -8.99 -2.79
N ARG A 123 2.09 -9.96 -1.93
CA ARG A 123 2.85 -9.78 -0.71
C ARG A 123 4.25 -10.31 -0.98
N THR A 124 5.20 -9.40 -1.09
CA THR A 124 6.59 -9.74 -1.33
C THR A 124 7.35 -9.80 0.00
N ILE A 125 8.06 -10.89 0.20
CA ILE A 125 8.86 -11.17 1.39
C ILE A 125 10.31 -11.34 0.94
N LEU A 126 11.20 -10.53 1.49
CA LEU A 126 12.62 -10.54 1.16
C LEU A 126 13.41 -10.87 2.43
N GLU A 127 13.85 -12.13 2.56
CA GLU A 127 14.72 -12.54 3.64
C GLU A 127 16.06 -11.78 3.59
N PRO A 128 16.79 -11.67 4.73
CA PRO A 128 18.13 -11.07 4.72
C PRO A 128 19.02 -11.72 3.65
N HIS A 129 19.67 -10.90 2.85
CA HIS A 129 20.57 -11.30 1.76
C HIS A 129 19.92 -12.14 0.64
N LEU A 130 18.59 -12.24 0.63
CA LEU A 130 17.86 -12.85 -0.48
C LEU A 130 18.04 -12.01 -1.74
N LYS A 131 18.35 -12.69 -2.83
CA LYS A 131 18.41 -12.12 -4.17
C LYS A 131 17.36 -12.79 -5.06
N SER A 132 16.36 -12.04 -5.48
CA SER A 132 15.30 -12.54 -6.35
C SER A 132 15.83 -12.85 -7.76
N PRO A 133 15.20 -13.72 -8.55
CA PRO A 133 15.46 -13.78 -9.99
C PRO A 133 15.10 -12.46 -10.67
N MET A 134 15.65 -12.21 -11.86
CA MET A 134 15.20 -11.09 -12.72
C MET A 134 13.74 -11.32 -13.11
N HIS A 135 12.87 -10.35 -12.83
CA HIS A 135 11.43 -10.44 -13.10
C HIS A 135 10.85 -9.10 -13.56
N GLU A 136 9.57 -9.09 -13.90
CA GLU A 136 8.87 -7.94 -14.44
C GLU A 136 7.62 -7.64 -13.60
N HIS A 137 7.36 -6.35 -13.38
CA HIS A 137 6.08 -5.86 -12.86
C HIS A 137 5.42 -4.93 -13.88
N PRO A 138 4.08 -4.93 -13.97
CA PRO A 138 3.34 -3.91 -14.73
C PRO A 138 3.45 -2.56 -13.99
N HIS A 139 2.58 -1.61 -14.28
CA HIS A 139 2.42 -0.42 -13.43
C HIS A 139 1.83 -0.84 -12.08
N TYR A 140 2.37 -0.33 -10.97
CA TYR A 140 1.96 -0.77 -9.64
C TYR A 140 2.18 0.28 -8.55
N VAL A 141 1.45 0.12 -7.45
CA VAL A 141 1.67 0.84 -6.19
C VAL A 141 2.36 -0.10 -5.22
N VAL A 142 3.37 0.39 -4.52
CA VAL A 142 4.04 -0.34 -3.43
C VAL A 142 3.69 0.32 -2.11
N VAL A 143 3.31 -0.49 -1.12
CA VAL A 143 3.13 -0.09 0.28
C VAL A 143 4.16 -0.87 1.11
N TYR A 144 5.09 -0.17 1.72
CA TYR A 144 6.16 -0.78 2.52
C TYR A 144 5.67 -1.07 3.93
N LEU A 145 5.73 -2.34 4.36
CA LEU A 145 5.23 -2.77 5.67
C LEU A 145 6.32 -2.78 6.75
N THR A 146 7.57 -2.91 6.33
CA THR A 146 8.74 -2.93 7.22
C THR A 146 9.84 -1.98 6.72
N GLU A 147 10.88 -1.78 7.51
CA GLU A 147 12.13 -1.21 7.00
C GLU A 147 12.64 -2.07 5.85
N LEU A 148 13.12 -1.43 4.80
CA LEU A 148 13.68 -2.08 3.63
C LEU A 148 14.97 -1.38 3.21
N HIS A 149 16.02 -2.16 2.99
CA HIS A 149 17.24 -1.71 2.35
C HIS A 149 17.63 -2.72 1.28
N THR A 150 17.37 -2.38 0.03
CA THR A 150 17.60 -3.28 -1.11
C THR A 150 18.43 -2.59 -2.18
N THR A 151 19.17 -3.40 -2.94
CA THR A 151 19.74 -2.99 -4.22
C THR A 151 18.93 -3.61 -5.33
N MET A 152 18.50 -2.79 -6.29
CA MET A 152 17.81 -3.25 -7.50
C MET A 152 18.76 -3.18 -8.70
N ALA A 153 18.98 -4.30 -9.37
CA ALA A 153 19.64 -4.34 -10.66
C ALA A 153 18.58 -4.23 -11.77
N LEU A 154 18.62 -3.14 -12.54
CA LEU A 154 17.71 -2.91 -13.66
C LEU A 154 18.15 -3.69 -14.91
N ALA A 155 17.27 -3.80 -15.91
CA ALA A 155 17.52 -4.52 -17.14
C ALA A 155 18.74 -4.01 -17.95
N ASP A 156 19.08 -2.73 -17.80
CA ASP A 156 20.26 -2.09 -18.41
C ASP A 156 21.55 -2.28 -17.59
N GLY A 157 21.50 -3.02 -16.48
CA GLY A 157 22.61 -3.28 -15.57
C GLY A 157 22.85 -2.17 -14.53
N LYS A 158 22.05 -1.09 -14.52
CA LYS A 158 22.16 -0.05 -13.50
C LYS A 158 21.72 -0.60 -12.15
N LEU A 159 22.52 -0.30 -11.12
CA LEU A 159 22.16 -0.58 -9.73
C LEU A 159 21.50 0.65 -9.10
N VAL A 160 20.40 0.41 -8.39
CA VAL A 160 19.64 1.43 -7.67
C VAL A 160 19.54 1.02 -6.21
N ASP A 161 20.05 1.86 -5.33
CA ASP A 161 19.86 1.71 -3.87
C ASP A 161 18.45 2.16 -3.50
N ASN A 162 17.77 1.37 -2.66
CA ASN A 162 16.39 1.62 -2.30
C ASN A 162 16.19 1.41 -0.80
N VAL A 163 16.13 2.52 -0.06
CA VAL A 163 15.84 2.55 1.38
C VAL A 163 14.42 3.04 1.58
N ARG A 164 13.62 2.30 2.36
CA ARG A 164 12.21 2.62 2.64
C ARG A 164 11.88 2.35 4.10
N HIS A 165 10.86 3.08 4.58
CA HIS A 165 10.36 2.96 5.93
C HIS A 165 8.92 2.43 5.97
N PRO A 166 8.50 1.80 7.08
CA PRO A 166 7.14 1.30 7.23
C PRO A 166 6.09 2.38 6.98
N GLY A 167 5.07 2.04 6.21
CA GLY A 167 3.99 2.94 5.85
C GLY A 167 4.28 3.84 4.64
N GLU A 168 5.51 3.92 4.13
CA GLU A 168 5.77 4.64 2.89
C GLU A 168 5.02 4.01 1.71
N VAL A 169 4.68 4.84 0.72
CA VAL A 169 3.99 4.45 -0.51
C VAL A 169 4.76 4.96 -1.71
N ALA A 170 4.87 4.17 -2.77
CA ALA A 170 5.51 4.58 -4.00
C ALA A 170 4.72 4.10 -5.23
N TRP A 171 4.67 4.95 -6.26
CA TRP A 171 4.30 4.56 -7.61
C TRP A 171 5.51 4.00 -8.35
N ARG A 172 5.28 2.95 -9.13
CA ARG A 172 6.27 2.37 -10.03
C ARG A 172 5.67 2.19 -11.41
N ASP A 173 6.38 2.65 -12.42
CA ASP A 173 6.09 2.32 -13.80
C ASP A 173 6.48 0.87 -14.08
N TYR A 174 6.02 0.32 -15.23
CA TYR A 174 6.51 -0.98 -15.69
C TYR A 174 8.03 -1.05 -15.56
N MET A 175 8.51 -2.10 -14.93
CA MET A 175 9.95 -2.31 -14.77
C MET A 175 10.32 -3.78 -14.79
N LYS A 176 11.55 -4.02 -15.26
CA LYS A 176 12.24 -5.30 -15.20
C LYS A 176 13.45 -5.14 -14.30
N HIS A 177 13.50 -5.92 -13.24
CA HIS A 177 14.56 -5.82 -12.24
C HIS A 177 14.83 -7.14 -11.53
N GLN A 178 15.95 -7.16 -10.82
CA GLN A 178 16.32 -8.14 -9.81
C GLN A 178 16.53 -7.37 -8.51
N THR A 179 15.95 -7.82 -7.39
CA THR A 179 16.11 -7.19 -6.09
C THR A 179 16.94 -8.06 -5.16
N GLU A 180 17.86 -7.44 -4.42
CA GLU A 180 18.63 -8.07 -3.36
C GLU A 180 18.39 -7.31 -2.05
N ASN A 181 17.93 -7.99 -1.01
CA ASN A 181 17.86 -7.42 0.34
C ASN A 181 19.27 -7.38 0.94
N ILE A 182 19.86 -6.18 1.03
CA ILE A 182 21.19 -5.99 1.61
C ILE A 182 21.14 -5.64 3.09
N GLY A 183 19.94 -5.63 3.69
CA GLY A 183 19.72 -5.44 5.13
C GLY A 183 19.81 -6.74 5.91
N GLU A 184 19.90 -6.59 7.23
CA GLU A 184 20.03 -7.70 8.19
C GLU A 184 18.67 -8.23 8.67
N LYS A 185 17.57 -7.69 8.19
CA LYS A 185 16.21 -8.08 8.57
C LYS A 185 15.38 -8.44 7.36
N GLN A 186 14.39 -9.31 7.57
CA GLN A 186 13.34 -9.56 6.59
C GLN A 186 12.63 -8.25 6.25
N ALA A 187 12.49 -7.97 4.97
CA ALA A 187 11.68 -6.88 4.45
C ALA A 187 10.38 -7.40 3.87
N MET A 188 9.30 -6.63 4.02
CA MET A 188 7.97 -6.99 3.55
C MET A 188 7.26 -5.79 2.95
N GLU A 189 6.64 -6.00 1.77
CA GLU A 189 5.87 -4.98 1.08
C GLU A 189 4.62 -5.59 0.41
N ILE A 190 3.63 -4.74 0.17
CA ILE A 190 2.46 -5.05 -0.65
C ILE A 190 2.61 -4.31 -1.97
N GLN A 191 2.53 -5.05 -3.06
CA GLN A 191 2.58 -4.52 -4.42
C GLN A 191 1.20 -4.70 -5.07
N ILE A 192 0.58 -3.60 -5.48
CA ILE A 192 -0.74 -3.59 -6.13
C ILE A 192 -0.51 -3.38 -7.62
N GLU A 193 -0.42 -4.47 -8.36
CA GLU A 193 -0.21 -4.49 -9.80
C GLU A 193 -1.52 -4.22 -10.55
N LEU A 194 -1.46 -3.33 -11.55
CA LEU A 194 -2.61 -2.95 -12.38
C LEU A 194 -2.64 -3.79 -13.66
N LYS A 195 -3.84 -4.28 -14.02
CA LYS A 195 -4.08 -5.15 -15.21
C LYS A 195 -4.59 -4.40 -16.41
#